data_e571c2a518ca3c3871f08429bb5cdb0d
#
_entry.id   e571c2a518ca3c3871f08429bb5cdb0d
#
_cell.length_a   1.000
_cell.length_b   1.000
_cell.length_c   1.000
_cell.angle_alpha   90.00
_cell.angle_beta   90.00
_cell.angle_gamma   90.00
#
_symmetry.space_group_name_H-M   'P 1'
#
loop_
_entity.id
_entity.type
_entity.pdbx_description
1 polymer ?
#
loop_
_entity_poly.entity_id
_entity_poly.type
_entity_poly.pdbx_seq_one_letter_code
_entity_poly.pdbx_strand_id
1 'polypeptide(L)'
;VRPPSPRTAHLPPLPGAVDLVVVGAGVVGLAHAVEAHARGHSVLVLERDARAGGASARRAGHVAVTTQHAATLACALASRERWLKLGREAGFWVRDTGAVVVARAADELAVLDDLVAARDGDAHLLDAAATADRAGIDGDGVVGGAFLPLDLRLDPHDALGAVAAWLDAQPRADVARGTTAWTFEPGSGRTLVRTSRGDVVARRVVVAVGAELDRFYPGETARAGARHDVRQVLGVTAPAGPHGAVDDAAAPVVLGGTTLLRESAYAHSPSLADVRERLRTTAPGLLDADVHLTFSRRTGPAGPTLVLGDAHRPAGEAADGPAPDRDPARSEAADALLLREAEALLGTRLEVRSRWTVPDVVMPWPRRGPFAGTPFLVTDPVPGVTTVTVAGGLSTTTAFGLATKVVDGLF
;
A
#
# COMPACT_ATOMS: atom_id res chain seq x y z
N VAL A 1 -37.47 19.34 -26.63
CA VAL A 1 -36.66 20.12 -25.65
C VAL A 1 -35.30 19.45 -25.62
N ARG A 2 -34.28 20.17 -26.10
CA ARG A 2 -32.87 19.70 -26.09
C ARG A 2 -32.39 19.71 -24.64
N PRO A 3 -31.81 18.61 -24.10
CA PRO A 3 -31.25 18.66 -22.76
C PRO A 3 -30.17 19.74 -22.69
N PRO A 4 -30.01 20.45 -21.57
CA PRO A 4 -28.99 21.47 -21.43
C PRO A 4 -27.61 20.82 -21.58
N SER A 5 -26.75 21.41 -22.41
CA SER A 5 -25.37 21.00 -22.59
C SER A 5 -24.69 21.00 -21.21
N PRO A 6 -23.88 19.97 -20.86
CA PRO A 6 -23.14 19.99 -19.62
C PRO A 6 -22.29 21.26 -19.59
N ARG A 7 -22.48 22.10 -18.55
CA ARG A 7 -21.61 23.23 -18.31
C ARG A 7 -20.20 22.69 -18.17
N THR A 8 -19.33 23.03 -19.09
CA THR A 8 -17.88 22.87 -18.95
C THR A 8 -17.49 23.67 -17.71
N ALA A 9 -17.33 22.99 -16.56
CA ALA A 9 -16.78 23.62 -15.39
C ALA A 9 -15.38 24.11 -15.76
N HIS A 10 -15.18 25.42 -15.88
CA HIS A 10 -13.85 25.98 -16.07
C HIS A 10 -13.01 25.63 -14.85
N LEU A 11 -12.08 24.71 -15.03
CA LEU A 11 -11.10 24.38 -14.00
C LEU A 11 -10.21 25.63 -13.78
N PRO A 12 -9.84 25.97 -12.53
CA PRO A 12 -8.99 27.11 -12.25
C PRO A 12 -7.65 26.98 -12.99
N PRO A 13 -7.02 28.08 -13.42
CA PRO A 13 -5.72 28.04 -14.09
C PRO A 13 -4.66 27.42 -13.16
N LEU A 14 -3.68 26.74 -13.74
CA LEU A 14 -2.53 26.22 -12.97
C LEU A 14 -1.61 27.39 -12.56
N PRO A 15 -0.88 27.29 -11.43
CA PRO A 15 0.14 28.25 -11.07
C PRO A 15 1.26 28.24 -12.14
N GLY A 16 1.76 29.44 -12.51
CA GLY A 16 2.83 29.52 -13.52
C GLY A 16 4.16 28.94 -13.07
N ALA A 17 4.44 29.00 -11.75
CA ALA A 17 5.65 28.46 -11.14
C ALA A 17 5.43 28.02 -9.70
N VAL A 18 6.11 26.91 -9.31
CA VAL A 18 6.13 26.37 -7.94
C VAL A 18 7.51 25.84 -7.56
N ASP A 19 7.74 25.59 -6.28
CA ASP A 19 8.98 24.92 -5.84
C ASP A 19 8.95 23.44 -6.20
N LEU A 20 7.83 22.76 -6.00
CA LEU A 20 7.68 21.34 -6.28
C LEU A 20 6.43 21.05 -7.12
N VAL A 21 6.61 20.34 -8.25
CA VAL A 21 5.53 19.64 -8.92
C VAL A 21 5.60 18.16 -8.55
N VAL A 22 4.48 17.60 -8.11
CA VAL A 22 4.31 16.17 -7.84
C VAL A 22 3.35 15.58 -8.87
N VAL A 23 3.76 14.54 -9.59
CA VAL A 23 2.93 13.84 -10.56
C VAL A 23 2.38 12.55 -9.95
N GLY A 24 1.06 12.50 -9.81
CA GLY A 24 0.30 11.42 -9.18
C GLY A 24 -0.15 11.77 -7.76
N ALA A 25 -1.47 11.71 -7.50
CA ALA A 25 -2.09 11.89 -6.18
C ALA A 25 -2.32 10.56 -5.43
N GLY A 26 -1.54 9.51 -5.74
CA GLY A 26 -1.45 8.33 -4.91
C GLY A 26 -0.78 8.65 -3.57
N VAL A 27 -0.76 7.69 -2.63
CA VAL A 27 -0.19 7.90 -1.29
C VAL A 27 1.25 8.40 -1.33
N VAL A 28 2.08 7.89 -2.25
CA VAL A 28 3.49 8.30 -2.38
C VAL A 28 3.57 9.76 -2.80
N GLY A 29 2.81 10.17 -3.83
CA GLY A 29 2.81 11.56 -4.29
C GLY A 29 2.27 12.53 -3.25
N LEU A 30 1.12 12.22 -2.62
CA LEU A 30 0.56 13.05 -1.56
C LEU A 30 1.50 13.18 -0.36
N ALA A 31 2.21 12.10 0.01
CA ALA A 31 3.20 12.16 1.07
C ALA A 31 4.33 13.15 0.76
N HIS A 32 4.87 13.13 -0.47
CA HIS A 32 5.90 14.07 -0.90
C HIS A 32 5.38 15.52 -0.92
N ALA A 33 4.16 15.71 -1.38
CA ALA A 33 3.52 17.02 -1.40
C ALA A 33 3.31 17.59 0.02
N VAL A 34 2.79 16.76 0.94
CA VAL A 34 2.58 17.14 2.35
C VAL A 34 3.91 17.45 3.03
N GLU A 35 4.95 16.64 2.81
CA GLU A 35 6.27 16.87 3.42
C GLU A 35 6.97 18.12 2.88
N ALA A 36 6.85 18.38 1.59
CA ALA A 36 7.40 19.60 0.98
C ALA A 36 6.65 20.86 1.47
N HIS A 37 5.31 20.80 1.52
CA HIS A 37 4.50 21.87 2.05
C HIS A 37 4.83 22.17 3.53
N ALA A 38 4.98 21.16 4.36
CA ALA A 38 5.36 21.32 5.77
C ALA A 38 6.73 22.01 5.97
N ARG A 39 7.61 21.96 4.96
CA ARG A 39 8.89 22.68 4.91
C ARG A 39 8.79 24.08 4.30
N GLY A 40 7.58 24.55 3.99
CA GLY A 40 7.32 25.89 3.45
C GLY A 40 7.48 26.02 1.94
N HIS A 41 7.63 24.92 1.19
CA HIS A 41 7.68 24.97 -0.27
C HIS A 41 6.29 25.12 -0.87
N SER A 42 6.21 25.82 -2.02
CA SER A 42 5.02 25.83 -2.85
C SER A 42 4.90 24.53 -3.65
N VAL A 43 3.69 23.93 -3.66
CA VAL A 43 3.48 22.59 -4.19
C VAL A 43 2.31 22.57 -5.17
N LEU A 44 2.48 21.89 -6.29
CA LEU A 44 1.39 21.53 -7.20
C LEU A 44 1.38 20.01 -7.39
N VAL A 45 0.27 19.37 -7.02
CA VAL A 45 0.03 17.96 -7.33
C VAL A 45 -0.78 17.85 -8.61
N LEU A 46 -0.30 17.07 -9.57
CA LEU A 46 -0.98 16.77 -10.83
C LEU A 46 -1.58 15.38 -10.77
N GLU A 47 -2.89 15.26 -10.85
CA GLU A 47 -3.60 13.99 -10.92
C GLU A 47 -4.41 13.91 -12.21
N ARG A 48 -4.16 12.87 -13.01
CA ARG A 48 -4.83 12.71 -14.32
C ARG A 48 -6.32 12.39 -14.21
N ASP A 49 -6.70 11.66 -13.16
CA ASP A 49 -8.08 11.25 -12.93
C ASP A 49 -8.84 12.27 -12.05
N ALA A 50 -10.16 12.20 -12.06
CA ALA A 50 -10.99 13.03 -11.18
C ALA A 50 -10.81 12.67 -9.71
N ARG A 51 -10.37 11.44 -9.41
CA ARG A 51 -10.04 10.92 -8.07
C ARG A 51 -8.83 9.99 -8.20
N ALA A 52 -8.00 9.94 -7.16
CA ALA A 52 -6.92 8.97 -7.09
C ALA A 52 -7.49 7.54 -7.10
N GLY A 53 -7.40 6.86 -8.23
CA GLY A 53 -7.98 5.52 -8.46
C GLY A 53 -6.94 4.42 -8.65
N GLY A 54 -5.65 4.73 -8.48
CA GLY A 54 -4.53 3.80 -8.66
C GLY A 54 -4.40 2.76 -7.54
N ALA A 55 -3.22 2.13 -7.46
CA ALA A 55 -2.93 1.07 -6.50
C ALA A 55 -3.24 1.45 -5.04
N SER A 56 -2.93 2.67 -4.64
CA SER A 56 -3.12 3.14 -3.26
C SER A 56 -4.57 3.05 -2.78
N ALA A 57 -5.53 3.45 -3.62
CA ALA A 57 -6.95 3.45 -3.26
C ALA A 57 -7.58 2.04 -3.22
N ARG A 58 -6.93 1.06 -3.83
CA ARG A 58 -7.45 -0.31 -4.01
C ARG A 58 -6.97 -1.29 -2.95
N ARG A 59 -6.14 -0.87 -1.99
CA ARG A 59 -5.57 -1.72 -0.95
C ARG A 59 -6.50 -1.90 0.25
N ALA A 60 -6.18 -2.88 1.10
CA ALA A 60 -6.99 -3.22 2.29
C ALA A 60 -6.93 -2.17 3.41
N GLY A 61 -5.98 -1.21 3.35
CA GLY A 61 -5.89 -0.13 4.34
C GLY A 61 -5.10 -0.46 5.60
N HIS A 62 -4.29 -1.49 5.57
CA HIS A 62 -3.35 -1.85 6.63
C HIS A 62 -2.07 -1.01 6.52
N VAL A 63 -1.66 -0.38 7.62
CA VAL A 63 -0.35 0.24 7.81
C VAL A 63 0.45 -0.72 8.67
N ALA A 64 1.20 -1.61 8.02
CA ALA A 64 1.91 -2.73 8.63
C ALA A 64 3.26 -2.26 9.19
N VAL A 65 3.28 -1.75 10.41
CA VAL A 65 4.49 -1.17 11.04
C VAL A 65 5.38 -2.26 11.62
N THR A 66 4.81 -3.08 12.50
CA THR A 66 5.58 -4.02 13.34
C THR A 66 6.27 -5.11 12.52
N THR A 67 5.72 -5.45 11.35
CA THR A 67 6.27 -6.47 10.45
C THR A 67 7.40 -5.96 9.55
N GLN A 68 7.81 -4.69 9.69
CA GLN A 68 8.92 -4.12 8.93
C GLN A 68 10.25 -4.23 9.66
N HIS A 69 11.37 -4.11 8.93
CA HIS A 69 12.72 -4.21 9.48
C HIS A 69 13.61 -3.03 9.06
N ALA A 70 14.59 -2.66 9.90
CA ALA A 70 15.64 -1.68 9.63
C ALA A 70 15.11 -0.34 9.06
N ALA A 71 15.61 0.10 7.91
CA ALA A 71 15.25 1.38 7.30
C ALA A 71 13.77 1.45 6.88
N THR A 72 13.14 0.30 6.55
CA THR A 72 11.72 0.22 6.23
C THR A 72 10.88 0.43 7.48
N LEU A 73 11.28 -0.13 8.63
CA LEU A 73 10.63 0.10 9.92
C LEU A 73 10.69 1.58 10.31
N ALA A 74 11.84 2.22 10.19
CA ALA A 74 11.98 3.65 10.48
C ALA A 74 11.03 4.51 9.62
N CYS A 75 10.88 4.18 8.34
CA CYS A 75 9.90 4.85 7.47
C CYS A 75 8.45 4.53 7.86
N ALA A 76 8.17 3.31 8.30
CA ALA A 76 6.84 2.89 8.75
C ALA A 76 6.41 3.62 10.03
N LEU A 77 7.31 3.73 11.01
CA LEU A 77 7.07 4.48 12.25
C LEU A 77 6.79 5.96 11.97
N ALA A 78 7.61 6.61 11.14
CA ALA A 78 7.39 8.00 10.74
C ALA A 78 6.05 8.18 9.99
N SER A 79 5.68 7.21 9.15
CA SER A 79 4.41 7.24 8.42
C SER A 79 3.22 7.04 9.35
N ARG A 80 3.35 6.18 10.38
CA ARG A 80 2.33 5.97 11.40
C ARG A 80 1.94 7.29 12.08
N GLU A 81 2.93 8.01 12.59
CA GLU A 81 2.70 9.30 13.26
C GLU A 81 2.06 10.33 12.30
N ARG A 82 2.50 10.35 11.05
CA ARG A 82 1.93 11.25 10.05
C ARG A 82 0.47 10.89 9.71
N TRP A 83 0.14 9.60 9.59
CA TRP A 83 -1.24 9.16 9.36
C TRP A 83 -2.18 9.56 10.49
N LEU A 84 -1.78 9.34 11.76
CA LEU A 84 -2.57 9.74 12.92
C LEU A 84 -2.77 11.25 13.00
N LYS A 85 -1.74 12.04 12.67
CA LYS A 85 -1.84 13.49 12.61
C LYS A 85 -2.80 13.94 11.50
N LEU A 86 -2.62 13.44 10.28
CA LEU A 86 -3.47 13.80 9.14
C LEU A 86 -4.92 13.33 9.32
N GLY A 87 -5.15 12.19 9.98
CA GLY A 87 -6.51 11.75 10.32
C GLY A 87 -7.28 12.78 11.13
N ARG A 88 -6.59 13.46 12.06
CA ARG A 88 -7.19 14.56 12.85
C ARG A 88 -7.34 15.85 12.04
N GLU A 89 -6.33 16.21 11.24
CA GLU A 89 -6.29 17.48 10.50
C GLU A 89 -7.17 17.49 9.26
N ALA A 90 -7.18 16.39 8.51
CA ALA A 90 -7.96 16.23 7.28
C ALA A 90 -9.32 15.55 7.48
N GLY A 91 -9.61 15.06 8.69
CA GLY A 91 -10.93 14.55 9.08
C GLY A 91 -11.32 13.21 8.47
N PHE A 92 -10.39 12.29 8.28
CA PHE A 92 -10.69 10.93 7.83
C PHE A 92 -10.47 9.88 8.94
N TRP A 93 -11.12 8.73 8.75
CA TRP A 93 -11.01 7.64 9.70
C TRP A 93 -9.65 6.93 9.60
N VAL A 94 -8.91 6.94 10.69
CA VAL A 94 -7.69 6.16 10.93
C VAL A 94 -7.66 5.75 12.39
N ARG A 95 -7.28 4.49 12.68
CA ARG A 95 -7.26 3.94 14.05
C ARG A 95 -6.03 3.07 14.28
N ASP A 96 -5.54 3.13 15.49
CA ASP A 96 -4.52 2.27 16.07
C ASP A 96 -5.14 0.98 16.66
N THR A 97 -5.86 0.25 15.79
CA THR A 97 -6.50 -1.01 16.17
C THR A 97 -5.50 -2.15 16.36
N GLY A 98 -4.29 -1.96 15.88
CA GLY A 98 -3.29 -3.00 15.79
C GLY A 98 -3.60 -4.04 14.71
N ALA A 99 -2.79 -5.09 14.69
CA ALA A 99 -3.01 -6.28 13.89
C ALA A 99 -2.84 -7.55 14.74
N VAL A 100 -3.48 -8.64 14.33
CA VAL A 100 -3.31 -9.97 14.93
C VAL A 100 -2.78 -10.92 13.86
N VAL A 101 -1.65 -11.53 14.12
CA VAL A 101 -1.14 -12.64 13.30
C VAL A 101 -1.59 -13.95 13.93
N VAL A 102 -2.29 -14.76 13.17
CA VAL A 102 -2.83 -16.05 13.64
C VAL A 102 -1.91 -17.17 13.19
N ALA A 103 -1.40 -17.96 14.13
CA ALA A 103 -0.64 -19.16 13.88
C ALA A 103 -1.52 -20.41 13.99
N ARG A 104 -1.46 -21.27 12.95
CA ARG A 104 -2.18 -22.56 12.87
C ARG A 104 -1.23 -23.75 12.92
N ALA A 105 0.07 -23.51 13.06
CA ALA A 105 1.09 -24.53 13.19
C ALA A 105 2.19 -24.07 14.16
N ALA A 106 2.87 -25.01 14.77
CA ALA A 106 3.91 -24.72 15.76
C ALA A 106 5.11 -23.97 15.17
N ASP A 107 5.46 -24.22 13.93
CA ASP A 107 6.52 -23.51 13.19
C ASP A 107 6.15 -22.03 12.95
N GLU A 108 4.88 -21.74 12.64
CA GLU A 108 4.38 -20.35 12.54
C GLU A 108 4.46 -19.63 13.87
N LEU A 109 4.06 -20.29 14.98
CA LEU A 109 4.15 -19.70 16.32
C LEU A 109 5.59 -19.45 16.73
N ALA A 110 6.53 -20.32 16.36
CA ALA A 110 7.95 -20.12 16.61
C ALA A 110 8.51 -18.88 15.88
N VAL A 111 8.08 -18.61 14.64
CA VAL A 111 8.43 -17.36 13.94
C VAL A 111 7.89 -16.14 14.66
N LEU A 112 6.68 -16.21 15.22
CA LEU A 112 6.09 -15.11 15.98
C LEU A 112 6.80 -14.88 17.32
N ASP A 113 7.27 -15.94 17.98
CA ASP A 113 8.08 -15.84 19.21
C ASP A 113 9.39 -15.11 18.94
N ASP A 114 10.09 -15.45 17.86
CA ASP A 114 11.29 -14.75 17.40
C ASP A 114 11.01 -13.26 17.12
N LEU A 115 9.88 -12.92 16.49
CA LEU A 115 9.49 -11.53 16.27
C LEU A 115 9.27 -10.79 17.60
N VAL A 116 8.51 -11.38 18.52
CA VAL A 116 8.19 -10.77 19.81
C VAL A 116 9.48 -10.53 20.60
N ALA A 117 10.40 -11.51 20.64
CA ALA A 117 11.69 -11.35 21.26
C ALA A 117 12.52 -10.19 20.66
N ALA A 118 12.37 -9.92 19.36
CA ALA A 118 13.09 -8.86 18.65
C ALA A 118 12.42 -7.46 18.74
N ARG A 119 11.20 -7.34 19.31
CA ARG A 119 10.39 -6.10 19.28
C ARG A 119 10.29 -5.33 20.60
N ASP A 120 10.93 -5.77 21.65
CA ASP A 120 11.05 -5.06 22.95
C ASP A 120 9.73 -4.40 23.43
N GLY A 121 8.62 -5.16 23.40
CA GLY A 121 7.30 -4.70 23.83
C GLY A 121 6.38 -4.17 22.73
N ASP A 122 6.85 -4.00 21.50
CA ASP A 122 6.03 -3.58 20.35
C ASP A 122 5.30 -4.76 19.66
N ALA A 123 5.40 -5.96 20.20
CA ALA A 123 4.66 -7.14 19.80
C ALA A 123 4.42 -8.04 21.03
N HIS A 124 3.30 -8.75 21.07
CA HIS A 124 2.92 -9.59 22.21
C HIS A 124 2.43 -10.95 21.73
N LEU A 125 3.01 -12.04 22.25
CA LEU A 125 2.46 -13.38 22.03
C LEU A 125 1.08 -13.51 22.67
N LEU A 126 0.22 -14.23 21.99
CA LEU A 126 -1.11 -14.61 22.45
C LEU A 126 -1.24 -16.14 22.45
N ASP A 127 -1.90 -16.70 23.45
CA ASP A 127 -2.37 -18.07 23.38
C ASP A 127 -3.50 -18.24 22.34
N ALA A 128 -3.92 -19.48 22.11
CA ALA A 128 -4.92 -19.78 21.10
C ALA A 128 -6.27 -19.07 21.37
N ALA A 129 -6.72 -19.04 22.64
CA ALA A 129 -7.99 -18.44 23.02
C ALA A 129 -7.96 -16.92 22.85
N ALA A 130 -6.91 -16.26 23.35
CA ALA A 130 -6.72 -14.80 23.21
C ALA A 130 -6.54 -14.38 21.74
N THR A 131 -5.90 -15.22 20.91
CA THR A 131 -5.74 -14.99 19.49
C THR A 131 -7.09 -15.03 18.78
N ALA A 132 -7.89 -16.07 19.02
CA ALA A 132 -9.21 -16.24 18.41
C ALA A 132 -10.16 -15.10 18.81
N ASP A 133 -10.22 -14.76 20.10
CA ASP A 133 -11.05 -13.67 20.62
C ASP A 133 -10.68 -12.33 19.97
N ARG A 134 -9.38 -11.99 19.99
CA ARG A 134 -8.91 -10.71 19.44
C ARG A 134 -9.05 -10.61 17.92
N ALA A 135 -8.86 -11.70 17.19
CA ALA A 135 -9.05 -11.76 15.74
C ALA A 135 -10.53 -11.83 15.34
N GLY A 136 -11.43 -12.18 16.27
CA GLY A 136 -12.85 -12.39 16.03
C GLY A 136 -13.13 -13.60 15.13
N ILE A 137 -12.39 -14.71 15.38
CA ILE A 137 -12.50 -15.98 14.64
C ILE A 137 -12.90 -17.13 15.56
N ASP A 138 -13.30 -18.27 15.00
CA ASP A 138 -13.79 -19.42 15.75
C ASP A 138 -12.69 -20.08 16.61
N GLY A 139 -11.46 -19.99 16.22
CA GLY A 139 -10.32 -20.55 16.98
C GLY A 139 -10.01 -22.01 16.66
N ASP A 140 -10.81 -22.70 15.85
CA ASP A 140 -10.49 -24.08 15.45
C ASP A 140 -9.16 -24.14 14.67
N GLY A 141 -8.28 -25.02 15.14
CA GLY A 141 -6.93 -25.17 14.60
C GLY A 141 -5.97 -23.99 14.88
N VAL A 142 -6.34 -23.01 15.71
CA VAL A 142 -5.43 -21.97 16.18
C VAL A 142 -4.54 -22.52 17.29
N VAL A 143 -3.20 -22.39 17.13
CA VAL A 143 -2.23 -22.79 18.15
C VAL A 143 -1.71 -21.61 18.98
N GLY A 144 -1.93 -20.40 18.52
CA GLY A 144 -1.53 -19.14 19.14
C GLY A 144 -1.43 -18.02 18.11
N GLY A 145 -0.80 -16.92 18.49
CA GLY A 145 -0.62 -15.78 17.58
C GLY A 145 0.20 -14.67 18.19
N ALA A 146 0.23 -13.52 17.53
CA ALA A 146 0.85 -12.32 18.06
C ALA A 146 -0.04 -11.09 17.81
N PHE A 147 -0.10 -10.20 18.80
CA PHE A 147 -0.70 -8.86 18.66
C PHE A 147 0.37 -7.83 18.37
N LEU A 148 0.11 -6.98 17.37
CA LEU A 148 0.99 -5.96 16.83
C LEU A 148 0.35 -4.57 17.05
N PRO A 149 0.58 -3.93 18.20
CA PRO A 149 -0.15 -2.72 18.60
C PRO A 149 0.17 -1.47 17.78
N LEU A 150 1.33 -1.42 17.12
CA LEU A 150 1.74 -0.25 16.32
C LEU A 150 1.02 -0.14 14.98
N ASP A 151 0.39 -1.21 14.53
CA ASP A 151 -0.23 -1.25 13.23
C ASP A 151 -1.52 -0.43 13.19
N LEU A 152 -1.77 0.26 12.06
CA LEU A 152 -2.96 1.08 11.89
C LEU A 152 -3.90 0.49 10.84
N ARG A 153 -5.15 0.89 10.94
CA ARG A 153 -6.17 0.67 9.91
C ARG A 153 -6.78 1.99 9.45
N LEU A 154 -6.95 2.14 8.15
CA LEU A 154 -7.61 3.29 7.53
C LEU A 154 -8.39 2.83 6.30
N ASP A 155 -9.34 3.65 5.82
CA ASP A 155 -9.87 3.48 4.46
C ASP A 155 -8.99 4.25 3.47
N PRO A 156 -8.26 3.56 2.57
CA PRO A 156 -7.34 4.24 1.66
C PRO A 156 -8.03 5.19 0.69
N HIS A 157 -9.24 4.87 0.26
CA HIS A 157 -9.99 5.70 -0.68
C HIS A 157 -10.39 7.03 -0.04
N ASP A 158 -10.93 6.98 1.19
CA ASP A 158 -11.35 8.17 1.94
C ASP A 158 -10.13 8.97 2.38
N ALA A 159 -9.08 8.31 2.89
CA ALA A 159 -7.86 8.96 3.35
C ALA A 159 -7.18 9.77 2.23
N LEU A 160 -7.02 9.18 1.03
CA LEU A 160 -6.41 9.88 -0.10
C LEU A 160 -7.24 11.10 -0.53
N GLY A 161 -8.56 10.95 -0.60
CA GLY A 161 -9.48 12.04 -0.90
C GLY A 161 -9.39 13.19 0.10
N ALA A 162 -9.40 12.86 1.40
CA ALA A 162 -9.32 13.82 2.49
C ALA A 162 -7.96 14.54 2.55
N VAL A 163 -6.84 13.79 2.42
CA VAL A 163 -5.49 14.38 2.39
C VAL A 163 -5.32 15.31 1.20
N ALA A 164 -5.80 14.91 0.01
CA ALA A 164 -5.74 15.76 -1.17
C ALA A 164 -6.60 17.03 -1.03
N ALA A 165 -7.78 16.95 -0.42
CA ALA A 165 -8.62 18.11 -0.15
C ALA A 165 -8.04 19.02 0.93
N TRP A 166 -7.48 18.41 1.99
CA TRP A 166 -6.78 19.15 3.04
C TRP A 166 -5.58 19.92 2.49
N LEU A 167 -4.77 19.29 1.63
CA LEU A 167 -3.61 19.93 1.01
C LEU A 167 -4.03 21.07 0.08
N ASP A 168 -5.07 20.86 -0.73
CA ASP A 168 -5.63 21.85 -1.66
C ASP A 168 -6.19 23.11 -0.95
N ALA A 169 -6.56 22.96 0.32
CA ALA A 169 -7.00 24.07 1.17
C ALA A 169 -5.84 24.82 1.86
N GLN A 170 -4.59 24.35 1.73
CA GLN A 170 -3.45 25.00 2.33
C GLN A 170 -2.92 26.16 1.45
N PRO A 171 -2.41 27.24 2.04
CA PRO A 171 -1.76 28.30 1.26
C PRO A 171 -0.54 27.75 0.51
N ARG A 172 -0.35 28.15 -0.76
CA ARG A 172 0.76 27.74 -1.61
C ARG A 172 0.77 26.23 -1.96
N ALA A 173 -0.37 25.57 -1.88
CA ALA A 173 -0.53 24.19 -2.30
C ALA A 173 -1.78 24.05 -3.17
N ASP A 174 -1.66 23.34 -4.29
CA ASP A 174 -2.75 23.09 -5.23
C ASP A 174 -2.77 21.61 -5.61
N VAL A 175 -3.98 21.04 -5.77
CA VAL A 175 -4.18 19.68 -6.28
C VAL A 175 -5.02 19.73 -7.56
N ALA A 176 -4.34 19.70 -8.70
CA ALA A 176 -4.95 19.80 -10.03
C ALA A 176 -5.39 18.42 -10.54
N ARG A 177 -6.64 18.03 -10.24
CA ARG A 177 -7.28 16.81 -10.76
C ARG A 177 -7.68 16.98 -12.22
N GLY A 178 -7.83 15.88 -12.97
CA GLY A 178 -8.11 15.91 -14.42
C GLY A 178 -6.96 16.53 -15.22
N THR A 179 -5.74 16.45 -14.70
CA THR A 179 -4.56 17.09 -15.28
C THR A 179 -3.45 16.06 -15.51
N THR A 180 -3.19 15.78 -16.78
CA THR A 180 -2.14 14.84 -17.19
C THR A 180 -0.83 15.59 -17.42
N ALA A 181 0.25 15.18 -16.76
CA ALA A 181 1.60 15.58 -17.14
C ALA A 181 2.04 14.78 -18.37
N TRP A 182 2.72 15.43 -19.32
CA TRP A 182 3.19 14.80 -20.55
C TRP A 182 4.70 14.65 -20.59
N THR A 183 5.42 15.75 -20.37
CA THR A 183 6.88 15.79 -20.47
C THR A 183 7.48 16.71 -19.41
N PHE A 184 8.76 16.47 -19.16
CA PHE A 184 9.58 17.27 -18.26
C PHE A 184 10.81 17.74 -19.04
N GLU A 185 10.96 19.05 -19.21
CA GLU A 185 12.05 19.68 -19.97
C GLU A 185 12.99 20.37 -18.97
N PRO A 186 14.14 19.73 -18.64
CA PRO A 186 15.13 20.34 -17.74
C PRO A 186 15.70 21.62 -18.34
N GLY A 187 15.80 22.65 -17.51
CA GLY A 187 16.43 23.93 -17.85
C GLY A 187 17.46 24.35 -16.80
N SER A 188 17.89 25.58 -16.82
CA SER A 188 18.89 26.11 -15.87
C SER A 188 18.28 26.25 -14.46
N GLY A 189 18.43 25.21 -13.63
CA GLY A 189 17.96 25.16 -12.25
C GLY A 189 16.44 25.02 -12.07
N ARG A 190 15.70 24.83 -13.17
CA ARG A 190 14.25 24.63 -13.19
C ARG A 190 13.86 23.61 -14.27
N THR A 191 12.68 23.02 -14.13
CA THR A 191 12.10 22.09 -15.09
C THR A 191 10.77 22.63 -15.57
N LEU A 192 10.56 22.69 -16.89
CA LEU A 192 9.27 22.98 -17.47
C LEU A 192 8.45 21.69 -17.54
N VAL A 193 7.29 21.68 -16.88
CA VAL A 193 6.34 20.58 -16.87
C VAL A 193 5.22 20.89 -17.83
N ARG A 194 5.12 20.10 -18.92
CA ARG A 194 4.02 20.22 -19.89
C ARG A 194 2.82 19.42 -19.42
N THR A 195 1.65 20.03 -19.41
CA THR A 195 0.42 19.35 -18.97
C THR A 195 -0.76 19.55 -19.93
N SER A 196 -1.82 18.78 -19.73
CA SER A 196 -3.08 18.92 -20.48
C SER A 196 -3.81 20.25 -20.21
N ARG A 197 -3.35 21.06 -19.24
CA ARG A 197 -4.00 22.32 -18.84
C ARG A 197 -3.05 23.52 -18.88
N GLY A 198 -1.93 23.40 -19.61
CA GLY A 198 -0.90 24.42 -19.70
C GLY A 198 0.40 24.00 -19.02
N ASP A 199 1.38 24.87 -19.09
CA ASP A 199 2.75 24.61 -18.67
C ASP A 199 2.99 25.17 -17.27
N VAL A 200 3.82 24.47 -16.48
CA VAL A 200 4.23 24.92 -15.12
C VAL A 200 5.75 24.82 -14.99
N VAL A 201 6.37 25.83 -14.41
CA VAL A 201 7.80 25.84 -14.11
C VAL A 201 8.02 25.39 -12.67
N ALA A 202 8.82 24.34 -12.46
CA ALA A 202 9.14 23.79 -11.14
C ALA A 202 10.64 23.89 -10.82
N ARG A 203 11.01 24.12 -9.57
CA ARG A 203 12.40 23.93 -9.13
C ARG A 203 12.78 22.46 -9.09
N ARG A 204 11.83 21.62 -8.66
CA ARG A 204 11.95 20.16 -8.59
C ARG A 204 10.67 19.50 -9.06
N VAL A 205 10.79 18.31 -9.58
CA VAL A 205 9.65 17.47 -9.97
C VAL A 205 9.80 16.10 -9.30
N VAL A 206 8.75 15.61 -8.66
CA VAL A 206 8.65 14.24 -8.16
C VAL A 206 7.61 13.49 -8.99
N VAL A 207 8.02 12.42 -9.66
CA VAL A 207 7.12 11.52 -10.42
C VAL A 207 6.81 10.30 -9.55
N ALA A 208 5.59 10.24 -9.02
CA ALA A 208 5.12 9.24 -8.07
C ALA A 208 3.88 8.49 -8.62
N VAL A 209 4.04 7.89 -9.78
CA VAL A 209 2.95 7.24 -10.55
C VAL A 209 2.88 5.72 -10.33
N GLY A 210 3.60 5.20 -9.32
CA GLY A 210 3.59 3.80 -8.95
C GLY A 210 4.06 2.88 -10.08
N ALA A 211 3.29 1.85 -10.39
CA ALA A 211 3.62 0.88 -11.44
C ALA A 211 3.62 1.46 -12.87
N GLU A 212 3.23 2.72 -13.04
CA GLU A 212 3.21 3.38 -14.37
C GLU A 212 4.47 4.20 -14.68
N LEU A 213 5.54 4.03 -13.91
CA LEU A 213 6.80 4.78 -14.07
C LEU A 213 7.35 4.70 -15.51
N ASP A 214 7.31 3.54 -16.12
CA ASP A 214 7.84 3.31 -17.47
C ASP A 214 7.10 4.08 -18.58
N ARG A 215 5.96 4.72 -18.29
CA ARG A 215 5.29 5.64 -19.23
C ARG A 215 6.05 6.94 -19.42
N PHE A 216 6.74 7.38 -18.36
CA PHE A 216 7.53 8.61 -18.39
C PHE A 216 9.00 8.31 -18.69
N TYR A 217 9.51 7.23 -18.11
CA TYR A 217 10.91 6.82 -18.19
C TYR A 217 11.01 5.33 -18.51
N PRO A 218 10.85 4.96 -19.80
CA PRO A 218 10.90 3.57 -20.24
C PRO A 218 12.20 2.88 -19.82
N GLY A 219 12.07 1.71 -19.22
CA GLY A 219 13.19 0.89 -18.78
C GLY A 219 13.76 1.24 -17.39
N GLU A 220 13.26 2.26 -16.68
CA GLU A 220 13.72 2.54 -15.32
C GLU A 220 13.40 1.38 -14.36
N THR A 221 12.20 0.81 -14.46
CA THR A 221 11.80 -0.36 -13.67
C THR A 221 12.72 -1.54 -13.95
N ALA A 222 12.99 -1.84 -15.22
CA ALA A 222 13.87 -2.95 -15.61
C ALA A 222 15.34 -2.71 -15.20
N ARG A 223 15.89 -1.49 -15.36
CA ARG A 223 17.24 -1.15 -14.89
C ARG A 223 17.42 -1.34 -13.39
N ALA A 224 16.35 -1.16 -12.65
CA ALA A 224 16.32 -1.44 -11.21
C ALA A 224 16.21 -2.93 -10.88
N GLY A 225 16.09 -3.81 -11.87
CA GLY A 225 15.78 -5.23 -11.68
C GLY A 225 14.38 -5.47 -11.13
N ALA A 226 13.53 -4.45 -11.19
CA ALA A 226 12.16 -4.54 -10.74
C ALA A 226 11.25 -5.11 -11.85
N ARG A 227 10.13 -5.69 -11.45
CA ARG A 227 9.12 -6.25 -12.36
C ARG A 227 7.76 -5.68 -12.03
N HIS A 228 6.94 -5.50 -13.05
CA HIS A 228 5.51 -5.24 -12.85
C HIS A 228 4.83 -6.50 -12.35
N ASP A 229 3.89 -6.31 -11.46
CA ASP A 229 3.09 -7.37 -10.86
C ASP A 229 1.66 -6.91 -10.66
N VAL A 230 0.76 -7.87 -10.48
CA VAL A 230 -0.66 -7.62 -10.25
C VAL A 230 -1.15 -8.52 -9.13
N ARG A 231 -1.63 -7.88 -8.08
CA ARG A 231 -2.22 -8.56 -6.93
C ARG A 231 -3.72 -8.68 -7.09
N GLN A 232 -4.27 -9.83 -6.77
CA GLN A 232 -5.69 -10.10 -6.74
C GLN A 232 -6.25 -9.89 -5.34
N VAL A 233 -7.34 -9.17 -5.24
CA VAL A 233 -8.01 -8.84 -3.98
C VAL A 233 -9.49 -9.18 -4.09
N LEU A 234 -10.07 -9.68 -3.00
CA LEU A 234 -11.47 -10.04 -2.89
C LEU A 234 -12.20 -9.16 -1.87
N GLY A 235 -13.38 -8.70 -2.22
CA GLY A 235 -14.36 -8.19 -1.27
C GLY A 235 -15.41 -9.27 -1.00
N VAL A 236 -15.56 -9.65 0.26
CA VAL A 236 -16.52 -10.69 0.67
C VAL A 236 -17.47 -10.15 1.72
N THR A 237 -18.63 -10.78 1.87
CA THR A 237 -19.55 -10.49 2.98
C THR A 237 -18.86 -10.77 4.31
N ALA A 238 -18.85 -9.81 5.23
CA ALA A 238 -18.33 -10.06 6.56
C ALA A 238 -19.25 -11.00 7.34
N PRO A 239 -18.77 -12.16 7.82
CA PRO A 239 -19.58 -13.01 8.69
C PRO A 239 -19.84 -12.31 10.02
N ALA A 240 -20.96 -12.65 10.67
CA ALA A 240 -21.15 -12.33 12.06
C ALA A 240 -20.07 -13.07 12.86
N GLY A 241 -19.30 -12.37 13.68
CA GLY A 241 -18.30 -13.01 14.53
C GLY A 241 -18.96 -13.92 15.59
N PRO A 242 -18.21 -14.87 16.17
CA PRO A 242 -18.72 -15.81 17.18
C PRO A 242 -19.25 -15.10 18.43
N HIS A 243 -18.84 -13.87 18.70
CA HIS A 243 -19.25 -13.04 19.82
C HIS A 243 -20.25 -11.93 19.46
N GLY A 244 -20.91 -12.01 18.29
CA GLY A 244 -21.81 -10.97 17.78
C GLY A 244 -21.11 -9.94 16.89
N ALA A 245 -21.74 -8.79 16.67
CA ALA A 245 -21.13 -7.72 15.89
C ALA A 245 -19.90 -7.17 16.64
N VAL A 246 -18.70 -7.53 16.17
CA VAL A 246 -17.48 -6.81 16.56
C VAL A 246 -17.68 -5.37 16.10
N ASP A 247 -17.42 -4.41 16.97
CA ASP A 247 -17.34 -3.01 16.57
C ASP A 247 -16.30 -2.89 15.44
N ASP A 248 -16.79 -2.72 14.21
CA ASP A 248 -15.94 -2.63 13.02
C ASP A 248 -14.85 -1.55 13.18
N ALA A 249 -15.12 -0.53 13.99
CA ALA A 249 -14.15 0.56 14.22
C ALA A 249 -12.98 0.11 15.13
N ALA A 250 -13.18 -0.88 16.00
CA ALA A 250 -12.17 -1.38 16.94
C ALA A 250 -11.49 -2.67 16.46
N ALA A 251 -12.03 -3.34 15.43
CA ALA A 251 -11.47 -4.61 14.95
C ALA A 251 -10.04 -4.44 14.40
N PRO A 252 -9.08 -5.30 14.79
CA PRO A 252 -7.73 -5.28 14.23
C PRO A 252 -7.71 -5.76 12.78
N VAL A 253 -6.59 -5.55 12.10
CA VAL A 253 -6.28 -6.30 10.88
C VAL A 253 -5.88 -7.71 11.27
N VAL A 254 -6.35 -8.71 10.53
CA VAL A 254 -5.98 -10.11 10.78
C VAL A 254 -5.08 -10.63 9.67
N LEU A 255 -4.01 -11.30 10.05
CA LEU A 255 -2.96 -11.81 9.21
C LEU A 255 -2.87 -13.34 9.39
N GLY A 256 -2.90 -14.08 8.30
CA GLY A 256 -2.69 -15.54 8.34
C GLY A 256 -1.20 -15.92 8.28
N GLY A 257 -0.87 -17.18 8.55
CA GLY A 257 0.50 -17.69 8.58
C GLY A 257 1.30 -17.49 7.27
N THR A 258 0.64 -17.41 6.12
CA THR A 258 1.32 -17.15 4.83
C THR A 258 1.98 -15.76 4.77
N THR A 259 1.54 -14.80 5.61
CA THR A 259 2.15 -13.46 5.69
C THR A 259 3.59 -13.49 6.21
N LEU A 260 3.94 -14.51 7.00
CA LEU A 260 5.28 -14.70 7.55
C LEU A 260 6.35 -14.83 6.46
N LEU A 261 6.00 -15.34 5.30
CA LEU A 261 6.94 -15.56 4.20
C LEU A 261 7.32 -14.30 3.43
N ARG A 262 6.56 -13.21 3.59
CA ARG A 262 6.72 -11.99 2.79
C ARG A 262 7.26 -10.80 3.59
N GLU A 263 6.84 -10.65 4.82
CA GLU A 263 7.17 -9.47 5.62
C GLU A 263 8.61 -9.50 6.12
N SER A 264 9.31 -8.37 6.02
CA SER A 264 10.77 -8.29 6.21
C SER A 264 11.24 -8.57 7.63
N ALA A 265 10.39 -8.39 8.65
CA ALA A 265 10.76 -8.67 10.03
C ALA A 265 10.95 -10.15 10.31
N TYR A 266 10.23 -11.02 9.62
CA TYR A 266 10.31 -12.47 9.81
C TYR A 266 11.51 -13.11 9.11
N ALA A 267 12.14 -12.41 8.16
CA ALA A 267 13.23 -12.95 7.35
C ALA A 267 14.45 -13.41 8.16
N HIS A 268 14.57 -12.97 9.41
CA HIS A 268 15.66 -13.33 10.32
C HIS A 268 15.31 -14.49 11.25
N SER A 269 14.08 -14.99 11.26
CA SER A 269 13.69 -16.15 12.07
C SER A 269 14.27 -17.42 11.46
N PRO A 270 14.97 -18.27 12.25
CA PRO A 270 15.43 -19.57 11.80
C PRO A 270 14.25 -20.51 11.47
N SER A 271 13.13 -20.37 12.18
CA SER A 271 11.93 -21.19 11.99
C SER A 271 11.19 -20.93 10.67
N LEU A 272 11.50 -19.82 9.97
CA LEU A 272 10.86 -19.48 8.70
C LEU A 272 11.11 -20.54 7.60
N ALA A 273 12.24 -21.24 7.68
CA ALA A 273 12.56 -22.33 6.75
C ALA A 273 11.60 -23.52 6.93
N ASP A 274 11.22 -23.83 8.18
CA ASP A 274 10.30 -24.91 8.50
C ASP A 274 8.89 -24.62 8.00
N VAL A 275 8.41 -23.36 8.17
CA VAL A 275 7.13 -22.90 7.59
C VAL A 275 7.12 -23.11 6.07
N ARG A 276 8.18 -22.69 5.38
CA ARG A 276 8.28 -22.85 3.92
C ARG A 276 8.30 -24.32 3.49
N GLU A 277 9.03 -25.17 4.20
CA GLU A 277 9.12 -26.59 3.90
C GLU A 277 7.79 -27.30 4.13
N ARG A 278 7.12 -27.03 5.24
CA ARG A 278 5.77 -27.54 5.52
C ARG A 278 4.79 -27.14 4.40
N LEU A 279 4.73 -25.86 4.04
CA LEU A 279 3.83 -25.37 2.99
C LEU A 279 4.16 -25.97 1.61
N ARG A 280 5.45 -26.18 1.30
CA ARG A 280 5.86 -26.87 0.05
C ARG A 280 5.29 -28.27 -0.03
N THR A 281 5.21 -28.96 1.09
CA THR A 281 4.72 -30.34 1.17
C THR A 281 3.20 -30.42 1.24
N THR A 282 2.57 -29.54 2.04
CA THR A 282 1.13 -29.66 2.37
C THR A 282 0.23 -28.78 1.50
N ALA A 283 0.74 -27.62 1.02
CA ALA A 283 -0.05 -26.62 0.29
C ALA A 283 0.80 -25.83 -0.73
N PRO A 284 1.48 -26.50 -1.68
CA PRO A 284 2.42 -25.85 -2.61
C PRO A 284 1.77 -24.71 -3.40
N GLY A 285 0.50 -24.82 -3.75
CA GLY A 285 -0.24 -23.77 -4.46
C GLY A 285 -0.28 -22.43 -3.72
N LEU A 286 -0.16 -22.39 -2.40
CA LEU A 286 -0.07 -21.13 -1.64
C LEU A 286 1.25 -20.42 -1.90
N LEU A 287 2.33 -21.16 -2.07
CA LEU A 287 3.64 -20.62 -2.43
C LEU A 287 3.69 -20.18 -3.90
N ASP A 288 3.12 -21.00 -4.79
CA ASP A 288 3.11 -20.71 -6.23
C ASP A 288 2.30 -19.45 -6.56
N ALA A 289 1.16 -19.26 -5.89
CA ALA A 289 0.32 -18.08 -6.03
C ALA A 289 0.72 -16.93 -5.08
N ASP A 290 1.83 -17.07 -4.34
CA ASP A 290 2.31 -16.12 -3.33
C ASP A 290 1.16 -15.53 -2.50
N VAL A 291 0.33 -16.42 -1.93
CA VAL A 291 -0.82 -16.01 -1.13
C VAL A 291 -0.36 -15.32 0.14
N HIS A 292 -0.85 -14.12 0.36
CA HIS A 292 -0.59 -13.31 1.54
C HIS A 292 -1.93 -12.98 2.20
N LEU A 293 -2.43 -13.89 3.04
CA LEU A 293 -3.73 -13.72 3.65
C LEU A 293 -3.73 -12.61 4.68
N THR A 294 -4.35 -11.51 4.33
CA THR A 294 -4.74 -10.44 5.26
C THR A 294 -6.20 -10.15 5.11
N PHE A 295 -6.88 -9.78 6.17
CA PHE A 295 -8.20 -9.21 6.02
C PHE A 295 -8.46 -8.05 6.99
N SER A 296 -9.23 -7.10 6.51
CA SER A 296 -9.71 -5.98 7.28
C SER A 296 -11.21 -5.80 7.06
N ARG A 297 -11.93 -5.47 8.13
CA ARG A 297 -13.35 -5.13 8.05
C ARG A 297 -13.53 -3.73 7.45
N ARG A 298 -14.56 -3.59 6.64
CA ARG A 298 -14.93 -2.30 6.06
C ARG A 298 -16.46 -2.18 6.09
N THR A 299 -16.94 -1.09 6.66
CA THR A 299 -18.39 -0.79 6.66
C THR A 299 -18.70 0.19 5.53
N GLY A 300 -19.53 -0.25 4.61
CA GLY A 300 -19.99 0.57 3.48
C GLY A 300 -21.51 0.65 3.42
N PRO A 301 -22.08 1.40 2.47
CA PRO A 301 -23.52 1.53 2.29
C PRO A 301 -24.26 0.19 2.05
N ALA A 302 -23.55 -0.81 1.53
CA ALA A 302 -24.07 -2.15 1.28
C ALA A 302 -23.90 -3.12 2.48
N GLY A 303 -23.52 -2.61 3.65
CA GLY A 303 -23.27 -3.37 4.86
C GLY A 303 -21.79 -3.72 5.07
N PRO A 304 -21.47 -4.48 6.12
CA PRO A 304 -20.12 -4.84 6.47
C PRO A 304 -19.53 -5.83 5.45
N THR A 305 -18.29 -5.58 5.05
CA THR A 305 -17.52 -6.43 4.15
C THR A 305 -16.13 -6.70 4.73
N LEU A 306 -15.51 -7.81 4.32
CA LEU A 306 -14.08 -8.04 4.50
C LEU A 306 -13.39 -7.79 3.17
N VAL A 307 -12.27 -7.08 3.23
CA VAL A 307 -11.31 -6.99 2.14
C VAL A 307 -10.23 -8.02 2.41
N LEU A 308 -10.17 -9.04 1.56
CA LEU A 308 -9.15 -10.08 1.61
C LEU A 308 -7.99 -9.68 0.68
N GLY A 309 -6.84 -9.49 1.22
CA GLY A 309 -5.58 -9.30 0.48
C GLY A 309 -4.78 -10.57 0.61
N ASP A 310 -3.83 -10.77 -0.21
CA ASP A 310 -3.79 -10.74 -1.67
C ASP A 310 -3.13 -12.03 -2.17
N ALA A 311 -3.35 -12.35 -3.41
CA ALA A 311 -2.65 -13.42 -4.09
C ALA A 311 -2.07 -12.87 -5.40
N HIS A 312 -0.97 -13.46 -5.83
CA HIS A 312 -0.33 -13.10 -7.08
C HIS A 312 -0.64 -14.12 -8.17
N ARG A 313 -0.50 -13.71 -9.41
CA ARG A 313 -0.48 -14.64 -10.51
C ARG A 313 0.83 -15.44 -10.44
N PRO A 314 0.79 -16.78 -10.60
CA PRO A 314 2.00 -17.58 -10.62
C PRO A 314 3.01 -17.08 -11.65
N ALA A 315 4.29 -17.00 -11.26
CA ALA A 315 5.37 -16.38 -12.03
C ALA A 315 5.73 -17.06 -13.37
N GLY A 316 5.05 -18.15 -13.74
CA GLY A 316 5.36 -18.95 -14.94
C GLY A 316 4.89 -18.40 -16.28
N GLU A 317 4.06 -17.34 -16.30
CA GLU A 317 3.37 -16.98 -17.55
C GLU A 317 3.71 -15.60 -18.13
N ALA A 318 4.59 -14.80 -17.56
CA ALA A 318 4.88 -13.45 -18.08
C ALA A 318 6.21 -12.82 -17.66
N ALA A 319 7.30 -13.60 -17.52
CA ALA A 319 8.60 -13.05 -17.10
C ALA A 319 9.34 -12.24 -18.19
N ASP A 320 9.00 -12.39 -19.46
CA ASP A 320 9.80 -11.87 -20.59
C ASP A 320 9.05 -10.94 -21.57
N GLY A 321 7.87 -10.44 -21.21
CA GLY A 321 7.11 -9.51 -22.06
C GLY A 321 7.26 -8.04 -21.65
N PRO A 322 6.97 -7.09 -22.57
CA PRO A 322 6.77 -5.69 -22.20
C PRO A 322 5.69 -5.60 -21.13
N ALA A 323 5.72 -4.53 -20.31
CA ALA A 323 4.83 -4.32 -19.16
C ALA A 323 3.44 -4.96 -19.37
N PRO A 324 2.98 -5.84 -18.48
CA PRO A 324 1.75 -6.59 -18.70
C PRO A 324 0.63 -5.64 -19.04
N ASP A 325 -0.18 -6.04 -20.01
CA ASP A 325 -1.39 -5.31 -20.40
C ASP A 325 -2.17 -4.91 -19.16
N ARG A 326 -2.75 -3.74 -19.15
CA ARG A 326 -3.31 -3.05 -17.98
C ARG A 326 -4.38 -3.84 -17.23
N ASP A 327 -4.86 -4.93 -17.78
CA ASP A 327 -5.81 -5.85 -17.18
C ASP A 327 -5.37 -7.30 -17.43
N PRO A 328 -4.31 -7.77 -16.74
CA PRO A 328 -3.92 -9.17 -16.83
C PRO A 328 -5.09 -10.02 -16.34
N ALA A 329 -5.38 -11.06 -17.08
CA ALA A 329 -6.42 -12.02 -16.72
C ALA A 329 -6.24 -12.47 -15.26
N ARG A 330 -7.30 -12.41 -14.47
CA ARG A 330 -7.32 -12.93 -13.11
C ARG A 330 -7.13 -14.45 -13.13
N SER A 331 -6.46 -14.97 -12.12
CA SER A 331 -6.38 -16.42 -11.86
C SER A 331 -7.49 -16.83 -10.92
N GLU A 332 -8.49 -17.54 -11.40
CA GLU A 332 -9.53 -18.12 -10.53
C GLU A 332 -8.95 -19.12 -9.52
N ALA A 333 -7.85 -19.78 -9.87
CA ALA A 333 -7.14 -20.68 -8.94
C ALA A 333 -6.53 -19.91 -7.77
N ALA A 334 -5.91 -18.74 -8.01
CA ALA A 334 -5.35 -17.89 -6.96
C ALA A 334 -6.47 -17.29 -6.07
N ASP A 335 -7.59 -16.85 -6.67
CA ASP A 335 -8.76 -16.40 -5.92
C ASP A 335 -9.33 -17.53 -5.03
N ALA A 336 -9.42 -18.75 -5.55
CA ALA A 336 -9.92 -19.88 -4.80
C ALA A 336 -8.98 -20.30 -3.66
N LEU A 337 -7.67 -20.15 -3.82
CA LEU A 337 -6.69 -20.36 -2.75
C LEU A 337 -6.87 -19.34 -1.63
N LEU A 338 -6.90 -18.04 -1.98
CA LEU A 338 -7.08 -16.96 -1.01
C LEU A 338 -8.41 -17.11 -0.25
N LEU A 339 -9.49 -17.47 -0.96
CA LEU A 339 -10.81 -17.66 -0.36
C LEU A 339 -10.82 -18.85 0.60
N ARG A 340 -10.24 -20.01 0.21
CA ARG A 340 -10.16 -21.18 1.08
C ARG A 340 -9.36 -20.92 2.35
N GLU A 341 -8.23 -20.21 2.27
CA GLU A 341 -7.45 -19.83 3.44
C GLU A 341 -8.24 -18.93 4.39
N ALA A 342 -8.99 -17.95 3.84
CA ALA A 342 -9.83 -17.07 4.62
C ALA A 342 -11.01 -17.84 5.26
N GLU A 343 -11.67 -18.72 4.53
CA GLU A 343 -12.75 -19.58 5.04
C GLU A 343 -12.27 -20.52 6.15
N ALA A 344 -11.09 -21.11 5.96
CA ALA A 344 -10.48 -21.99 6.96
C ALA A 344 -10.10 -21.23 8.24
N LEU A 345 -9.69 -19.97 8.12
CA LEU A 345 -9.35 -19.15 9.29
C LEU A 345 -10.61 -18.63 10.00
N LEU A 346 -11.65 -18.30 9.25
CA LEU A 346 -12.91 -17.74 9.79
C LEU A 346 -13.92 -18.82 10.22
N GLY A 347 -13.65 -20.09 9.94
CA GLY A 347 -14.56 -21.21 10.26
C GLY A 347 -15.89 -21.18 9.50
N THR A 348 -16.01 -20.40 8.42
CA THR A 348 -17.27 -20.22 7.70
C THR A 348 -17.06 -19.98 6.21
N ARG A 349 -18.09 -20.31 5.41
CA ARG A 349 -18.14 -19.99 3.98
C ARG A 349 -18.33 -18.50 3.75
N LEU A 350 -17.62 -17.97 2.76
CA LEU A 350 -17.63 -16.57 2.39
C LEU A 350 -18.30 -16.34 1.03
N GLU A 351 -19.15 -15.34 0.96
CA GLU A 351 -19.78 -14.91 -0.29
C GLU A 351 -18.95 -13.78 -0.90
N VAL A 352 -18.40 -14.01 -2.10
CA VAL A 352 -17.63 -13.00 -2.85
C VAL A 352 -18.60 -11.97 -3.44
N ARG A 353 -18.40 -10.70 -3.07
CA ARG A 353 -19.18 -9.54 -3.54
C ARG A 353 -18.46 -8.79 -4.66
N SER A 354 -17.15 -8.74 -4.61
CA SER A 354 -16.35 -8.02 -5.59
C SER A 354 -14.96 -8.63 -5.75
N ARG A 355 -14.39 -8.43 -6.92
CA ARG A 355 -13.03 -8.83 -7.27
C ARG A 355 -12.35 -7.67 -7.99
N TRP A 356 -11.14 -7.34 -7.59
CA TRP A 356 -10.35 -6.34 -8.29
C TRP A 356 -8.88 -6.67 -8.25
N THR A 357 -8.11 -5.96 -9.07
CA THR A 357 -6.65 -6.08 -9.13
C THR A 357 -5.99 -4.80 -8.63
N VAL A 358 -4.80 -4.97 -8.08
CA VAL A 358 -3.95 -3.87 -7.62
C VAL A 358 -2.63 -3.97 -8.36
N PRO A 359 -2.29 -3.01 -9.24
CA PRO A 359 -0.98 -3.00 -9.88
C PRO A 359 0.11 -2.75 -8.83
N ASP A 360 1.20 -3.45 -8.96
CA ASP A 360 2.35 -3.35 -8.06
C ASP A 360 3.67 -3.43 -8.82
N VAL A 361 4.74 -3.19 -8.10
CA VAL A 361 6.11 -3.42 -8.54
C VAL A 361 6.76 -4.34 -7.53
N VAL A 362 7.41 -5.38 -8.00
CA VAL A 362 8.20 -6.31 -7.18
C VAL A 362 9.66 -6.11 -7.49
N MET A 363 10.48 -6.03 -6.47
CA MET A 363 11.91 -5.82 -6.59
C MET A 363 12.70 -6.95 -5.93
N PRO A 364 13.75 -7.48 -6.60
CA PRO A 364 14.64 -8.46 -5.98
C PRO A 364 15.50 -7.81 -4.88
N TRP A 365 15.86 -8.59 -3.90
CA TRP A 365 16.80 -8.24 -2.85
C TRP A 365 18.11 -9.04 -3.00
N PRO A 366 19.29 -8.49 -2.65
CA PRO A 366 19.62 -7.12 -2.24
C PRO A 366 19.94 -6.21 -3.44
N ARG A 367 19.80 -4.89 -3.25
CA ARG A 367 20.17 -3.85 -4.24
C ARG A 367 21.31 -2.98 -3.70
N ARG A 368 22.01 -2.25 -4.60
CA ARG A 368 23.05 -1.27 -4.23
C ARG A 368 22.46 0.14 -4.21
N GLY A 369 23.03 1.05 -3.42
CA GLY A 369 22.65 2.46 -3.37
C GLY A 369 22.03 2.89 -2.04
N PRO A 370 21.62 4.17 -1.93
CA PRO A 370 21.10 4.77 -0.68
C PRO A 370 19.87 4.08 -0.11
N PHE A 371 19.09 3.41 -0.95
CA PHE A 371 17.91 2.66 -0.58
C PHE A 371 18.11 1.13 -0.71
N ALA A 372 19.37 0.67 -0.64
CA ALA A 372 19.67 -0.75 -0.64
C ALA A 372 18.98 -1.45 0.53
N GLY A 373 18.46 -2.64 0.27
CA GLY A 373 17.74 -3.38 1.30
C GLY A 373 16.38 -2.78 1.67
N THR A 374 15.78 -1.90 0.84
CA THR A 374 14.45 -1.32 1.06
C THR A 374 13.54 -1.53 -0.17
N PRO A 375 12.20 -1.46 -0.01
CA PRO A 375 11.25 -1.55 -1.12
C PRO A 375 11.17 -0.27 -1.96
N PHE A 376 12.16 0.63 -1.85
CA PHE A 376 12.10 1.96 -2.47
C PHE A 376 12.91 1.99 -3.77
N LEU A 377 12.27 2.39 -4.85
CA LEU A 377 12.92 2.75 -6.11
C LEU A 377 12.87 4.27 -6.23
N VAL A 378 14.02 4.90 -6.00
CA VAL A 378 14.21 6.35 -6.16
C VAL A 378 15.33 6.55 -7.17
N THR A 379 15.04 7.26 -8.27
CA THR A 379 16.00 7.55 -9.33
C THR A 379 15.87 8.99 -9.82
N ASP A 380 16.95 9.54 -10.37
CA ASP A 380 16.98 10.86 -10.99
C ASP A 380 17.28 10.71 -12.50
N PRO A 381 16.27 10.38 -13.31
CA PRO A 381 16.46 10.09 -14.73
C PRO A 381 16.98 11.29 -15.53
N VAL A 382 16.61 12.50 -15.14
CA VAL A 382 17.09 13.75 -15.71
C VAL A 382 17.25 14.83 -14.63
N PRO A 383 18.09 15.84 -14.83
CA PRO A 383 18.28 16.90 -13.85
C PRO A 383 16.97 17.57 -13.41
N GLY A 384 16.74 17.68 -12.11
CA GLY A 384 15.54 18.32 -11.53
C GLY A 384 14.31 17.44 -11.48
N VAL A 385 14.38 16.18 -11.91
CA VAL A 385 13.27 15.22 -11.85
C VAL A 385 13.70 13.98 -11.07
N THR A 386 12.99 13.69 -10.01
CA THR A 386 13.17 12.47 -9.19
C THR A 386 11.94 11.58 -9.35
N THR A 387 12.14 10.31 -9.61
CA THR A 387 11.06 9.32 -9.64
C THR A 387 11.02 8.55 -8.33
N VAL A 388 9.83 8.25 -7.84
CA VAL A 388 9.64 7.53 -6.58
C VAL A 388 8.58 6.46 -6.73
N THR A 389 8.98 5.20 -6.52
CA THR A 389 8.06 4.05 -6.46
C THR A 389 8.33 3.24 -5.20
N VAL A 390 7.28 2.78 -4.54
CA VAL A 390 7.36 1.85 -3.41
C VAL A 390 6.81 0.51 -3.86
N ALA A 391 7.66 -0.50 -3.79
CA ALA A 391 7.35 -1.86 -4.21
C ALA A 391 6.72 -2.70 -3.08
N GLY A 392 6.23 -3.86 -3.43
CA GLY A 392 5.82 -4.90 -2.48
C GLY A 392 4.59 -4.55 -1.65
N GLY A 393 3.78 -3.58 -2.08
CA GLY A 393 2.58 -3.22 -1.35
C GLY A 393 2.76 -2.26 -0.17
N LEU A 394 3.96 -1.82 0.10
CA LEU A 394 4.31 -1.08 1.32
C LEU A 394 4.10 0.44 1.24
N SER A 395 3.48 0.94 0.15
CA SER A 395 3.32 2.39 -0.04
C SER A 395 2.52 3.06 1.09
N THR A 396 1.40 2.49 1.55
CA THR A 396 0.61 3.05 2.65
C THR A 396 1.40 3.02 3.97
N THR A 397 2.21 1.99 4.16
CA THR A 397 3.03 1.80 5.36
C THR A 397 4.20 2.79 5.45
N THR A 398 4.84 3.16 4.32
CA THR A 398 6.16 3.79 4.35
C THR A 398 6.25 5.16 3.66
N ALA A 399 5.20 5.59 2.95
CA ALA A 399 5.29 6.74 2.05
C ALA A 399 5.72 8.05 2.71
N PHE A 400 5.24 8.37 3.91
CA PHE A 400 5.61 9.62 4.58
C PHE A 400 7.05 9.61 5.10
N GLY A 401 7.49 8.48 5.68
CA GLY A 401 8.89 8.35 6.11
C GLY A 401 9.88 8.37 4.94
N LEU A 402 9.50 7.80 3.79
CA LEU A 402 10.27 7.92 2.55
C LEU A 402 10.27 9.37 2.04
N ALA A 403 9.10 10.01 2.02
CA ALA A 403 8.95 11.38 1.52
C ALA A 403 9.79 12.38 2.33
N THR A 404 9.88 12.22 3.65
CA THR A 404 10.79 13.01 4.50
C THR A 404 12.23 12.95 3.96
N LYS A 405 12.75 11.75 3.74
CA LYS A 405 14.13 11.56 3.25
C LYS A 405 14.36 12.11 1.84
N VAL A 406 13.38 11.89 0.95
CA VAL A 406 13.50 12.37 -0.44
C VAL A 406 13.42 13.87 -0.49
N VAL A 407 12.45 14.50 0.17
CA VAL A 407 12.28 15.97 0.17
C VAL A 407 13.47 16.68 0.79
N ASP A 408 14.04 16.15 1.88
CA ASP A 408 15.28 16.70 2.49
C ASP A 408 16.48 16.67 1.52
N GLY A 409 16.51 15.73 0.58
CA GLY A 409 17.53 15.65 -0.46
C GLY A 409 17.28 16.52 -1.69
N LEU A 410 16.06 17.02 -1.88
CA LEU A 410 15.70 17.83 -3.05
C LEU A 410 16.03 19.31 -2.88
N PHE A 411 16.01 19.82 -1.66
CA PHE A 411 16.12 21.24 -1.32
C PHE A 411 17.26 21.50 -0.31
#